data_dc0e857a43294b170afd9829be246294
#
_entry.id   dc0e857a43294b170afd9829be246294
#
_cell.length_a   1.000
_cell.length_b   1.000
_cell.length_c   1.000
_cell.angle_alpha   90.00
_cell.angle_beta   90.00
_cell.angle_gamma   90.00
#
_symmetry.space_group_name_H-M   'P 1'
#
loop_
_entity.id
_entity.type
_entity.pdbx_description
1 polymer ?
#
loop_
_entity_poly.entity_id
_entity_poly.type
_entity_poly.pdbx_seq_one_letter_code
_entity_poly.pdbx_strand_id
1 'polypeptide(L)'
;MHLIINKKRKGDEMEERIWDNSTISCFQTCRRKYYYQYVRHLRPKVKGTALLFGSAVHDALDVYYKNADREQGAVLAIAKFKEVYSTPEGDFLRTVENGVKLLTHYFLKYKHEPFTVVGKPEEGFVFPIGSILYGGRLDLPVEWDGQLWIMEHKTTSRLTSSYFNQYELDKQPTGYIIALEEFAGRKCSGCIINVLEPWKEVKRVTAKTKQPGDHFLRKPLTRSEELKDRFRYNVQAIVRDIKWCEEHDEYQEAEKKEACFYYNRNCPFMQLCQYGENDRIIKRDYVVEKWIPFENAMRKEG
;
A
#
# COMPACT_ATOMS: atom_id res chain seq x y z
N MET A 1 18.76 -6.16 -10.16
CA MET A 1 18.41 -7.05 -11.28
C MET A 1 17.03 -6.62 -11.76
N HIS A 2 16.97 -5.81 -12.83
CA HIS A 2 15.70 -5.28 -13.34
C HIS A 2 14.89 -6.41 -13.98
N LEU A 3 13.76 -6.77 -13.39
CA LEU A 3 12.80 -7.68 -14.01
C LEU A 3 11.90 -6.93 -14.98
N ILE A 4 12.42 -6.61 -16.15
CA ILE A 4 11.61 -6.35 -17.34
C ILE A 4 11.36 -7.72 -17.96
N ILE A 5 10.09 -8.13 -17.97
CA ILE A 5 9.69 -9.40 -18.59
C ILE A 5 10.02 -9.36 -20.09
N ASN A 6 11.14 -9.97 -20.46
CA ASN A 6 11.43 -10.34 -21.83
C ASN A 6 11.02 -11.80 -22.03
N LYS A 7 9.74 -12.05 -22.32
CA LYS A 7 9.31 -13.25 -23.08
C LYS A 7 7.94 -12.99 -23.71
N LYS A 8 7.95 -12.42 -24.92
CA LYS A 8 6.83 -12.57 -25.85
C LYS A 8 6.68 -14.06 -26.15
N ARG A 9 5.65 -14.70 -25.64
CA ARG A 9 5.15 -15.94 -26.23
C ARG A 9 4.50 -15.54 -27.57
N LYS A 10 4.97 -16.16 -28.68
CA LYS A 10 4.34 -15.99 -29.98
C LYS A 10 2.90 -16.50 -29.90
N GLY A 11 1.93 -15.59 -30.00
CA GLY A 11 0.52 -15.93 -30.16
C GLY A 11 -0.51 -15.10 -29.40
N ASP A 12 -0.18 -14.54 -28.21
CA ASP A 12 -1.10 -13.71 -27.47
C ASP A 12 -0.59 -12.26 -27.46
N GLU A 13 -1.36 -11.33 -28.01
CA GLU A 13 -1.14 -9.90 -27.79
C GLU A 13 -1.37 -9.62 -26.31
N MET A 14 -0.29 -9.58 -25.52
CA MET A 14 -0.37 -9.18 -24.12
C MET A 14 -0.70 -7.70 -24.05
N GLU A 15 -1.69 -7.38 -23.24
CA GLU A 15 -2.06 -6.02 -22.95
C GLU A 15 -0.87 -5.25 -22.37
N GLU A 16 -0.57 -4.06 -22.87
CA GLU A 16 0.51 -3.21 -22.35
C GLU A 16 0.15 -2.58 -21.00
N ARG A 17 -1.15 -2.57 -20.61
CA ARG A 17 -1.63 -1.98 -19.37
C ARG A 17 -1.32 -2.88 -18.19
N ILE A 18 -0.60 -2.31 -17.20
CA ILE A 18 -0.34 -2.96 -15.92
C ILE A 18 -1.50 -2.66 -14.95
N TRP A 19 -2.04 -3.70 -14.33
CA TRP A 19 -3.07 -3.65 -13.33
C TRP A 19 -2.48 -3.81 -11.94
N ASP A 20 -2.91 -3.01 -10.98
CA ASP A 20 -2.44 -3.08 -9.61
C ASP A 20 -3.59 -3.26 -8.61
N ASN A 21 -3.23 -3.60 -7.38
CA ASN A 21 -4.21 -3.76 -6.30
C ASN A 21 -5.03 -2.49 -6.05
N SER A 22 -4.43 -1.31 -6.18
CA SER A 22 -5.09 -0.02 -5.93
C SER A 22 -6.21 0.24 -6.94
N THR A 23 -5.93 0.01 -8.22
CA THR A 23 -6.87 0.15 -9.32
C THR A 23 -8.03 -0.83 -9.19
N ILE A 24 -7.72 -2.12 -8.98
CA ILE A 24 -8.69 -3.20 -8.86
C ILE A 24 -9.57 -3.02 -7.61
N SER A 25 -8.99 -2.69 -6.46
CA SER A 25 -9.73 -2.46 -5.22
C SER A 25 -10.62 -1.22 -5.28
N CYS A 26 -10.17 -0.16 -5.96
CA CYS A 26 -10.98 1.03 -6.17
C CYS A 26 -12.24 0.71 -6.97
N PHE A 27 -12.11 -0.04 -8.08
CA PHE A 27 -13.24 -0.46 -8.90
C PHE A 27 -14.25 -1.30 -8.13
N GLN A 28 -13.76 -2.27 -7.34
CA GLN A 28 -14.62 -3.10 -6.49
C GLN A 28 -15.31 -2.33 -5.36
N THR A 29 -14.67 -1.28 -4.86
CA THR A 29 -15.28 -0.42 -3.84
C THR A 29 -16.42 0.41 -4.43
N CYS A 30 -16.18 1.04 -5.59
CA CYS A 30 -17.18 1.87 -6.28
C CYS A 30 -16.70 2.14 -7.71
N ARG A 31 -17.50 1.70 -8.72
CA ARG A 31 -17.17 1.91 -10.13
C ARG A 31 -17.17 3.40 -10.50
N ARG A 32 -18.04 4.22 -9.93
CA ARG A 32 -18.05 5.68 -10.11
C ARG A 32 -16.79 6.35 -9.54
N LYS A 33 -16.30 5.89 -8.38
CA LYS A 33 -15.02 6.35 -7.83
C LYS A 33 -13.84 5.99 -8.74
N TYR A 34 -13.85 4.76 -9.29
CA TYR A 34 -12.87 4.31 -10.27
C TYR A 34 -12.86 5.22 -11.50
N TYR A 35 -14.05 5.53 -12.05
CA TYR A 35 -14.21 6.45 -13.18
C TYR A 35 -13.52 7.79 -12.91
N TYR A 36 -13.86 8.47 -11.82
CA TYR A 36 -13.22 9.75 -11.51
C TYR A 36 -11.71 9.62 -11.34
N GLN A 37 -11.25 8.59 -10.64
CA GLN A 37 -9.86 8.45 -10.26
C GLN A 37 -8.95 7.94 -11.38
N TYR A 38 -9.41 6.99 -12.20
CA TYR A 38 -8.56 6.28 -13.17
C TYR A 38 -8.94 6.50 -14.62
N VAL A 39 -10.19 6.87 -14.92
CA VAL A 39 -10.62 7.23 -16.28
C VAL A 39 -10.50 8.74 -16.49
N ARG A 40 -11.04 9.55 -15.57
CA ARG A 40 -10.93 11.01 -15.59
C ARG A 40 -9.61 11.53 -15.00
N HIS A 41 -8.80 10.66 -14.40
CA HIS A 41 -7.51 10.99 -13.79
C HIS A 41 -7.58 12.08 -12.71
N LEU A 42 -8.72 12.24 -12.04
CA LEU A 42 -8.89 13.25 -11.00
C LEU A 42 -8.20 12.81 -9.71
N ARG A 43 -7.38 13.69 -9.15
CA ARG A 43 -6.74 13.51 -7.84
C ARG A 43 -7.14 14.66 -6.92
N PRO A 44 -7.61 14.39 -5.68
CA PRO A 44 -7.84 15.46 -4.73
C PRO A 44 -6.57 16.27 -4.49
N LYS A 45 -6.66 17.59 -4.52
CA LYS A 45 -5.54 18.50 -4.19
C LYS A 45 -5.06 18.30 -2.77
N VAL A 46 -6.01 18.05 -1.85
CA VAL A 46 -5.72 17.79 -0.44
C VAL A 46 -5.64 16.27 -0.22
N LYS A 47 -4.44 15.79 0.04
CA LYS A 47 -4.22 14.38 0.41
C LYS A 47 -4.55 14.15 1.89
N GLY A 48 -5.13 12.99 2.22
CA GLY A 48 -5.44 12.66 3.62
C GLY A 48 -4.17 12.53 4.47
N THR A 49 -4.19 13.10 5.68
CA THR A 49 -3.02 13.13 6.59
C THR A 49 -2.47 11.73 6.92
N ALA A 50 -3.36 10.74 7.06
CA ALA A 50 -2.96 9.36 7.31
C ALA A 50 -2.16 8.75 6.14
N LEU A 51 -2.52 9.09 4.89
CA LEU A 51 -1.81 8.64 3.70
C LEU A 51 -0.41 9.29 3.61
N LEU A 52 -0.33 10.60 3.83
CA LEU A 52 0.94 11.32 3.82
C LEU A 52 1.91 10.79 4.88
N PHE A 53 1.40 10.60 6.11
CA PHE A 53 2.20 10.06 7.21
C PHE A 53 2.66 8.62 6.92
N GLY A 54 1.75 7.77 6.43
CA GLY A 54 2.08 6.39 6.04
C GLY A 54 3.15 6.34 4.97
N SER A 55 3.02 7.14 3.91
CA SER A 55 4.02 7.22 2.84
C SER A 55 5.40 7.63 3.36
N ALA A 56 5.46 8.65 4.23
CA ALA A 56 6.72 9.11 4.82
C ALA A 56 7.37 8.05 5.75
N VAL A 57 6.54 7.27 6.47
CA VAL A 57 7.05 6.14 7.27
C VAL A 57 7.61 5.05 6.36
N HIS A 58 6.95 4.72 5.23
CA HIS A 58 7.48 3.77 4.25
C HIS A 58 8.80 4.25 3.66
N ASP A 59 8.92 5.54 3.29
CA ASP A 59 10.17 6.11 2.78
C ASP A 59 11.31 5.99 3.80
N ALA A 60 11.02 6.20 5.08
CA ALA A 60 12.00 6.05 6.14
C ALA A 60 12.41 4.58 6.35
N LEU A 61 11.45 3.65 6.34
CA LEU A 61 11.73 2.22 6.50
C LEU A 61 12.52 1.68 5.30
N ASP A 62 12.23 2.14 4.09
CA ASP A 62 13.00 1.84 2.88
C ASP A 62 14.48 2.21 3.05
N VAL A 63 14.77 3.44 3.50
CA VAL A 63 16.13 3.89 3.80
C VAL A 63 16.78 3.04 4.88
N TYR A 64 16.04 2.72 5.94
CA TYR A 64 16.56 1.89 7.04
C TYR A 64 16.99 0.49 6.57
N TYR A 65 16.09 -0.19 5.84
CA TYR A 65 16.35 -1.57 5.42
C TYR A 65 17.30 -1.70 4.23
N LYS A 66 17.49 -0.65 3.44
CA LYS A 66 18.54 -0.59 2.40
C LYS A 66 19.95 -0.46 2.97
N ASN A 67 20.10 0.05 4.19
CA ASN A 67 21.39 0.28 4.79
C ASN A 67 21.91 -0.97 5.53
N ALA A 68 23.13 -1.41 5.22
CA ALA A 68 23.74 -2.57 5.89
C ALA A 68 24.08 -2.26 7.36
N ASP A 69 24.52 -1.01 7.64
CA ASP A 69 24.71 -0.50 8.99
C ASP A 69 23.37 0.02 9.54
N ARG A 70 22.78 -0.71 10.47
CA ARG A 70 21.47 -0.38 11.05
C ARG A 70 21.48 0.89 11.91
N GLU A 71 22.59 1.25 12.52
CA GLU A 71 22.67 2.48 13.31
C GLU A 71 22.71 3.70 12.39
N GLN A 72 23.56 3.66 11.37
CA GLN A 72 23.57 4.68 10.32
C GLN A 72 22.24 4.73 9.57
N GLY A 73 21.66 3.57 9.24
CA GLY A 73 20.37 3.46 8.60
C GLY A 73 19.25 4.14 9.38
N ALA A 74 19.23 4.00 10.72
CA ALA A 74 18.24 4.66 11.58
C ALA A 74 18.37 6.20 11.54
N VAL A 75 19.60 6.72 11.55
CA VAL A 75 19.84 8.18 11.45
C VAL A 75 19.35 8.71 10.09
N LEU A 76 19.72 8.04 8.99
CA LEU A 76 19.32 8.43 7.64
C LEU A 76 17.80 8.32 7.43
N ALA A 77 17.17 7.29 7.97
CA ALA A 77 15.73 7.10 7.91
C ALA A 77 14.95 8.21 8.62
N ILE A 78 15.41 8.64 9.81
CA ILE A 78 14.81 9.78 10.53
C ILE A 78 15.01 11.08 9.76
N ALA A 79 16.19 11.27 9.15
CA ALA A 79 16.46 12.43 8.29
C ALA A 79 15.53 12.43 7.08
N LYS A 80 15.34 11.28 6.41
CA LYS A 80 14.44 11.13 5.27
C LYS A 80 12.98 11.42 5.66
N PHE A 81 12.52 10.90 6.80
CA PHE A 81 11.17 11.19 7.29
C PHE A 81 10.94 12.70 7.47
N LYS A 82 11.90 13.41 8.11
CA LYS A 82 11.82 14.87 8.32
C LYS A 82 11.89 15.67 7.02
N GLU A 83 12.56 15.17 6.01
CA GLU A 83 12.65 15.78 4.68
C GLU A 83 11.31 15.74 3.94
N VAL A 84 10.63 14.57 3.97
CA VAL A 84 9.45 14.32 3.13
C VAL A 84 8.12 14.58 3.84
N TYR A 85 8.14 14.78 5.16
CA TYR A 85 6.92 14.95 5.94
C TYR A 85 6.89 16.24 6.73
N SER A 86 5.79 16.97 6.60
CA SER A 86 5.44 18.12 7.46
C SER A 86 4.13 17.84 8.19
N THR A 87 4.02 18.35 9.42
CA THR A 87 2.80 18.20 10.23
C THR A 87 1.63 18.92 9.56
N PRO A 88 0.55 18.22 9.16
CA PRO A 88 -0.63 18.88 8.65
C PRO A 88 -1.34 19.68 9.73
N GLU A 89 -1.94 20.80 9.36
CA GLU A 89 -2.71 21.62 10.28
C GLU A 89 -3.85 20.82 10.93
N GLY A 90 -3.98 20.92 12.25
CA GLY A 90 -5.02 20.24 13.03
C GLY A 90 -4.80 18.76 13.30
N ASP A 91 -3.74 18.12 12.78
CA ASP A 91 -3.40 16.73 13.15
C ASP A 91 -2.40 16.71 14.31
N PHE A 92 -2.90 16.44 15.51
CA PHE A 92 -2.10 16.35 16.73
C PHE A 92 -1.54 14.95 17.02
N LEU A 93 -1.84 13.96 16.18
CA LEU A 93 -1.33 12.59 16.32
C LEU A 93 -0.17 12.34 15.35
N ARG A 94 -0.35 12.75 14.10
CA ARG A 94 0.62 12.53 13.02
C ARG A 94 1.47 13.79 12.85
N THR A 95 2.21 14.13 13.90
CA THR A 95 3.17 15.23 13.87
C THR A 95 4.56 14.72 13.49
N VAL A 96 5.45 15.61 13.07
CA VAL A 96 6.86 15.26 12.80
C VAL A 96 7.49 14.68 14.05
N GLU A 97 7.25 15.25 15.24
CA GLU A 97 7.80 14.78 16.52
C GLU A 97 7.31 13.37 16.86
N ASN A 98 6.02 13.10 16.70
CA ASN A 98 5.46 11.77 16.95
C ASN A 98 5.96 10.74 15.91
N GLY A 99 6.20 11.14 14.67
CA GLY A 99 6.78 10.29 13.64
C GLY A 99 8.25 9.94 13.94
N VAL A 100 9.05 10.92 14.34
CA VAL A 100 10.44 10.69 14.77
C VAL A 100 10.48 9.77 15.99
N LYS A 101 9.63 10.02 16.98
CA LYS A 101 9.50 9.15 18.17
C LYS A 101 9.11 7.73 17.77
N LEU A 102 8.12 7.56 16.90
CA LEU A 102 7.68 6.28 16.37
C LEU A 102 8.85 5.51 15.75
N LEU A 103 9.58 6.12 14.82
CA LEU A 103 10.69 5.50 14.11
C LEU A 103 11.85 5.18 15.06
N THR A 104 12.19 6.08 15.97
CA THR A 104 13.26 5.83 16.97
C THR A 104 12.95 4.59 17.81
N HIS A 105 11.74 4.48 18.36
CA HIS A 105 11.36 3.31 19.16
C HIS A 105 11.21 2.04 18.32
N TYR A 106 10.81 2.16 17.06
CA TYR A 106 10.77 1.03 16.13
C TYR A 106 12.19 0.47 15.90
N PHE A 107 13.17 1.33 15.59
CA PHE A 107 14.54 0.91 15.35
C PHE A 107 15.22 0.35 16.61
N LEU A 108 14.89 0.86 17.79
CA LEU A 108 15.36 0.28 19.05
C LEU A 108 14.77 -1.11 19.30
N LYS A 109 13.45 -1.29 19.08
CA LYS A 109 12.77 -2.58 19.28
C LYS A 109 13.28 -3.65 18.33
N TYR A 110 13.55 -3.28 17.08
CA TYR A 110 13.93 -4.20 16.02
C TYR A 110 15.39 -4.03 15.57
N LYS A 111 16.25 -3.62 16.50
CA LYS A 111 17.70 -3.48 16.24
C LYS A 111 18.33 -4.80 15.74
N HIS A 112 17.85 -5.92 16.29
CA HIS A 112 18.29 -7.28 15.93
C HIS A 112 17.14 -8.01 15.26
N GLU A 113 17.09 -7.92 13.95
CA GLU A 113 16.08 -8.62 13.16
C GLU A 113 16.41 -10.11 13.04
N PRO A 114 15.41 -11.01 13.17
CA PRO A 114 15.62 -12.45 13.02
C PRO A 114 15.69 -12.89 11.55
N PHE A 115 15.72 -11.97 10.61
CA PHE A 115 15.68 -12.23 9.17
C PHE A 115 16.77 -11.44 8.43
N THR A 116 17.03 -11.84 7.20
CA THR A 116 17.86 -11.10 6.25
C THR A 116 16.97 -10.51 5.15
N VAL A 117 17.31 -9.31 4.67
CA VAL A 117 16.60 -8.69 3.53
C VAL A 117 17.06 -9.37 2.25
N VAL A 118 16.10 -9.75 1.39
CA VAL A 118 16.35 -10.42 0.11
C VAL A 118 15.91 -9.48 -1.03
N GLY A 119 16.85 -9.15 -1.92
CA GLY A 119 16.58 -8.16 -2.97
C GLY A 119 16.60 -6.74 -2.45
N LYS A 120 15.78 -5.87 -3.04
CA LYS A 120 15.69 -4.46 -2.64
C LYS A 120 14.36 -4.19 -1.93
N PRO A 121 14.35 -3.43 -0.82
CA PRO A 121 13.12 -2.87 -0.28
C PRO A 121 12.44 -1.99 -1.32
N GLU A 122 11.10 -1.94 -1.28
CA GLU A 122 10.28 -1.16 -2.22
C GLU A 122 10.50 -1.54 -3.70
N GLU A 123 10.83 -2.82 -3.97
CA GLU A 123 11.10 -3.30 -5.33
C GLU A 123 9.80 -3.46 -6.13
N GLY A 124 9.77 -2.84 -7.32
CA GLY A 124 8.64 -2.98 -8.25
C GLY A 124 8.63 -4.37 -8.90
N PHE A 125 7.44 -4.90 -9.13
CA PHE A 125 7.24 -6.16 -9.82
C PHE A 125 6.14 -6.07 -10.88
N VAL A 126 6.24 -6.89 -11.91
CA VAL A 126 5.19 -7.15 -12.91
C VAL A 126 5.25 -8.62 -13.29
N PHE A 127 4.11 -9.32 -13.27
CA PHE A 127 4.00 -10.69 -13.73
C PHE A 127 2.67 -10.95 -14.44
N PRO A 128 2.58 -11.96 -15.34
CA PRO A 128 1.36 -12.28 -16.05
C PRO A 128 0.37 -13.06 -15.19
N ILE A 129 -0.92 -12.69 -15.27
CA ILE A 129 -2.04 -13.48 -14.79
C ILE A 129 -2.97 -13.73 -15.99
N GLY A 130 -2.83 -14.88 -16.63
CA GLY A 130 -3.48 -15.12 -17.92
C GLY A 130 -2.97 -14.15 -18.99
N SER A 131 -3.88 -13.39 -19.62
CA SER A 131 -3.54 -12.39 -20.65
C SER A 131 -3.24 -10.99 -20.11
N ILE A 132 -3.33 -10.78 -18.80
CA ILE A 132 -3.13 -9.45 -18.19
C ILE A 132 -1.79 -9.36 -17.46
N LEU A 133 -1.24 -8.16 -17.36
CA LEU A 133 -0.08 -7.86 -16.53
C LEU A 133 -0.55 -7.31 -15.16
N TYR A 134 -0.12 -7.98 -14.09
CA TYR A 134 -0.36 -7.52 -12.72
C TYR A 134 0.94 -7.02 -12.12
N GLY A 135 0.91 -5.83 -11.50
CA GLY A 135 2.09 -5.21 -10.95
C GLY A 135 1.85 -4.53 -9.61
N GLY A 136 2.94 -4.16 -8.97
CA GLY A 136 2.93 -3.48 -7.69
C GLY A 136 4.35 -3.30 -7.18
N ARG A 137 4.46 -3.06 -5.88
CA ARG A 137 5.74 -2.86 -5.21
C ARG A 137 5.75 -3.61 -3.88
N LEU A 138 6.80 -4.38 -3.64
CA LEU A 138 7.01 -5.13 -2.40
C LEU A 138 7.69 -4.22 -1.38
N ASP A 139 7.10 -4.03 -0.20
CA ASP A 139 7.70 -3.20 0.83
C ASP A 139 9.06 -3.77 1.27
N LEU A 140 9.10 -5.03 1.69
CA LEU A 140 10.33 -5.63 2.17
C LEU A 140 10.33 -7.17 2.01
N PRO A 141 10.96 -7.71 0.95
CA PRO A 141 11.21 -9.15 0.85
C PRO A 141 12.28 -9.58 1.87
N VAL A 142 12.02 -10.64 2.61
CA VAL A 142 12.92 -11.14 3.65
C VAL A 142 13.06 -12.66 3.61
N GLU A 143 14.17 -13.16 4.12
CA GLU A 143 14.38 -14.56 4.41
C GLU A 143 14.46 -14.76 5.93
N TRP A 144 13.54 -15.53 6.48
CA TRP A 144 13.48 -15.88 7.87
C TRP A 144 13.45 -17.39 8.04
N ASP A 145 14.40 -17.91 8.78
CA ASP A 145 14.56 -19.36 9.01
C ASP A 145 14.60 -20.18 7.69
N GLY A 146 15.39 -19.68 6.72
CA GLY A 146 15.53 -20.29 5.39
C GLY A 146 14.30 -20.20 4.49
N GLN A 147 13.24 -19.51 4.92
CA GLN A 147 11.99 -19.36 4.18
C GLN A 147 11.80 -17.93 3.69
N LEU A 148 11.24 -17.78 2.49
CA LEU A 148 10.87 -16.48 1.95
C LEU A 148 9.59 -15.95 2.57
N TRP A 149 9.61 -14.68 2.93
CA TRP A 149 8.47 -13.91 3.43
C TRP A 149 8.45 -12.52 2.80
N ILE A 150 7.29 -11.91 2.80
CA ILE A 150 7.15 -10.47 2.55
C ILE A 150 6.79 -9.79 3.85
N MET A 151 7.46 -8.70 4.19
CA MET A 151 7.00 -7.82 5.25
C MET A 151 6.31 -6.63 4.62
N GLU A 152 5.05 -6.43 4.99
CA GLU A 152 4.19 -5.33 4.56
C GLU A 152 4.03 -4.35 5.71
N HIS A 153 4.46 -3.11 5.52
CA HIS A 153 4.40 -2.08 6.55
C HIS A 153 3.04 -1.37 6.55
N LYS A 154 2.47 -1.18 7.71
CA LYS A 154 1.19 -0.47 7.87
C LYS A 154 1.28 0.51 9.02
N THR A 155 0.71 1.71 8.83
CA THR A 155 0.49 2.66 9.92
C THR A 155 -0.98 2.70 10.30
N THR A 156 -1.28 2.77 11.60
CA THR A 156 -2.67 2.87 12.09
C THR A 156 -2.75 3.84 13.27
N SER A 157 -3.86 4.53 13.41
CA SER A 157 -4.11 5.36 14.61
C SER A 157 -4.60 4.54 15.81
N ARG A 158 -4.90 3.24 15.61
CA ARG A 158 -5.39 2.35 16.66
C ARG A 158 -5.02 0.91 16.37
N LEU A 159 -4.06 0.39 17.11
CA LEU A 159 -3.65 -1.01 17.06
C LEU A 159 -4.40 -1.80 18.14
N THR A 160 -5.24 -2.72 17.70
CA THR A 160 -6.02 -3.65 18.55
C THR A 160 -5.74 -5.08 18.12
N SER A 161 -6.11 -6.05 18.97
CA SER A 161 -5.99 -7.49 18.62
C SER A 161 -6.75 -7.85 17.35
N SER A 162 -7.89 -7.22 17.09
CA SER A 162 -8.72 -7.44 15.90
C SER A 162 -8.23 -6.70 14.66
N TYR A 163 -7.23 -5.82 14.78
CA TYR A 163 -6.72 -5.03 13.63
C TYR A 163 -6.28 -5.90 12.47
N PHE A 164 -5.68 -7.06 12.76
CA PHE A 164 -5.15 -7.96 11.72
C PHE A 164 -6.21 -8.76 10.97
N ASN A 165 -7.45 -8.86 11.49
CA ASN A 165 -8.50 -9.65 10.84
C ASN A 165 -8.84 -9.14 9.43
N GLN A 166 -8.65 -7.84 9.17
CA GLN A 166 -8.86 -7.25 7.86
C GLN A 166 -7.91 -7.80 6.78
N TYR A 167 -6.75 -8.34 7.17
CA TYR A 167 -5.75 -8.87 6.23
C TYR A 167 -5.91 -10.37 5.94
N GLU A 168 -6.77 -11.09 6.66
CA GLU A 168 -6.94 -12.54 6.51
C GLU A 168 -7.38 -12.91 5.07
N LEU A 169 -8.20 -12.09 4.42
CA LEU A 169 -8.65 -12.28 3.04
C LEU A 169 -8.27 -11.10 2.12
N ASP A 170 -7.39 -10.21 2.58
CA ASP A 170 -6.93 -9.08 1.78
C ASP A 170 -6.15 -9.59 0.55
N LYS A 171 -6.43 -8.97 -0.58
CA LYS A 171 -5.86 -9.34 -1.88
C LYS A 171 -4.42 -8.83 -2.05
N GLN A 172 -4.06 -7.71 -1.42
CA GLN A 172 -2.72 -7.13 -1.53
C GLN A 172 -1.65 -8.12 -1.04
N PRO A 173 -1.70 -8.67 0.19
CA PRO A 173 -0.74 -9.69 0.62
C PRO A 173 -0.73 -10.93 -0.27
N THR A 174 -1.88 -11.35 -0.80
CA THR A 174 -1.97 -12.52 -1.69
C THR A 174 -1.23 -12.28 -3.00
N GLY A 175 -1.45 -11.11 -3.63
CA GLY A 175 -0.75 -10.72 -4.85
C GLY A 175 0.76 -10.61 -4.64
N TYR A 176 1.19 -10.12 -3.49
CA TYR A 176 2.61 -9.98 -3.14
C TYR A 176 3.30 -11.33 -2.92
N ILE A 177 2.63 -12.27 -2.25
CA ILE A 177 3.15 -13.64 -2.07
C ILE A 177 3.37 -14.29 -3.45
N ILE A 178 2.37 -14.21 -4.35
CA ILE A 178 2.49 -14.75 -5.71
C ILE A 178 3.65 -14.06 -6.46
N ALA A 179 3.74 -12.72 -6.38
CA ALA A 179 4.80 -11.97 -7.02
C ALA A 179 6.18 -12.42 -6.55
N LEU A 180 6.39 -12.59 -5.25
CA LEU A 180 7.67 -13.03 -4.72
C LEU A 180 8.00 -14.48 -5.14
N GLU A 181 7.01 -15.36 -5.22
CA GLU A 181 7.20 -16.74 -5.74
C GLU A 181 7.63 -16.75 -7.21
N GLU A 182 6.96 -15.96 -8.06
CA GLU A 182 7.31 -15.81 -9.48
C GLU A 182 8.73 -15.24 -9.65
N PHE A 183 9.11 -14.34 -8.76
CA PHE A 183 10.39 -13.65 -8.77
C PHE A 183 11.55 -14.53 -8.32
N ALA A 184 11.36 -15.24 -7.22
CA ALA A 184 12.39 -16.04 -6.59
C ALA A 184 12.50 -17.45 -7.15
N GLY A 185 11.51 -17.92 -7.93
CA GLY A 185 11.44 -19.30 -8.42
C GLY A 185 11.30 -20.34 -7.31
N ARG A 186 10.90 -19.92 -6.11
CA ARG A 186 10.67 -20.78 -4.94
C ARG A 186 9.48 -20.31 -4.12
N LYS A 187 8.90 -21.19 -3.29
CA LYS A 187 7.72 -20.86 -2.48
C LYS A 187 8.00 -19.73 -1.49
N CYS A 188 7.01 -18.86 -1.33
CA CYS A 188 6.94 -17.85 -0.30
C CYS A 188 6.02 -18.36 0.83
N SER A 189 6.51 -18.35 2.07
CA SER A 189 5.77 -18.86 3.23
C SER A 189 4.60 -17.98 3.64
N GLY A 190 4.66 -16.68 3.30
CA GLY A 190 3.56 -15.78 3.59
C GLY A 190 3.95 -14.30 3.62
N CYS A 191 3.08 -13.52 4.24
CA CYS A 191 3.27 -12.09 4.43
C CYS A 191 3.24 -11.76 5.93
N ILE A 192 4.20 -10.98 6.41
CA ILE A 192 4.26 -10.46 7.77
C ILE A 192 3.69 -9.04 7.74
N ILE A 193 2.51 -8.85 8.32
CA ILE A 193 1.95 -7.50 8.48
C ILE A 193 2.65 -6.83 9.66
N ASN A 194 3.47 -5.83 9.37
CA ASN A 194 4.22 -5.04 10.33
C ASN A 194 3.53 -3.71 10.57
N VAL A 195 2.94 -3.55 11.77
CA VAL A 195 2.09 -2.40 12.08
C VAL A 195 2.79 -1.46 13.03
N LEU A 196 2.76 -0.16 12.69
CA LEU A 196 3.27 0.94 13.47
C LEU A 196 2.12 1.88 13.86
N GLU A 197 1.94 2.11 15.16
CA GLU A 197 0.91 3.00 15.70
C GLU A 197 1.55 4.26 16.30
N PRO A 198 1.43 5.45 15.67
CA PRO A 198 1.88 6.70 16.28
C PRO A 198 1.06 7.01 17.54
N TRP A 199 1.71 7.60 18.55
CA TRP A 199 1.06 7.96 19.80
C TRP A 199 1.47 9.32 20.30
N LYS A 200 0.56 9.94 21.08
CA LYS A 200 0.84 11.16 21.83
C LYS A 200 1.45 10.82 23.19
N GLU A 201 2.23 11.72 23.70
CA GLU A 201 2.62 11.62 25.11
C GLU A 201 1.42 11.76 26.03
N VAL A 202 1.38 10.92 27.06
CA VAL A 202 0.33 10.95 28.05
C VAL A 202 0.80 11.73 29.28
N LYS A 203 -0.03 12.66 29.77
CA LYS A 203 0.27 13.46 30.98
C LYS A 203 0.38 12.58 32.23
N ARG A 204 -0.32 11.43 32.28
CA ARG A 204 -0.33 10.51 33.41
C ARG A 204 -0.21 9.08 32.93
N VAL A 205 0.84 8.39 33.36
CA VAL A 205 1.04 6.97 33.10
C VAL A 205 0.19 6.16 34.08
N THR A 206 -0.52 5.17 33.59
CA THR A 206 -1.34 4.24 34.34
C THR A 206 -0.96 2.80 33.95
N ALA A 207 -1.43 1.80 34.71
CA ALA A 207 -1.22 0.39 34.35
C ALA A 207 -1.78 -0.01 32.95
N LYS A 208 -2.72 0.79 32.41
CA LYS A 208 -3.31 0.60 31.08
C LYS A 208 -2.61 1.39 29.97
N THR A 209 -1.60 2.21 30.31
CA THR A 209 -0.85 3.00 29.34
C THR A 209 0.08 2.07 28.57
N LYS A 210 -0.07 2.03 27.23
CA LYS A 210 0.83 1.28 26.36
C LYS A 210 2.27 1.75 26.55
N GLN A 211 3.18 0.80 26.69
CA GLN A 211 4.61 1.08 26.63
C GLN A 211 5.03 1.33 25.17
N PRO A 212 6.15 2.02 24.91
CA PRO A 212 6.60 2.29 23.53
C PRO A 212 6.64 1.04 22.64
N GLY A 213 7.03 -0.11 23.19
CA GLY A 213 7.08 -1.38 22.47
C GLY A 213 5.70 -1.95 22.06
N ASP A 214 4.61 -1.54 22.74
CA ASP A 214 3.25 -2.02 22.45
C ASP A 214 2.62 -1.34 21.23
N HIS A 215 3.26 -0.31 20.70
CA HIS A 215 2.84 0.40 19.49
C HIS A 215 3.32 -0.28 18.20
N PHE A 216 4.00 -1.40 18.31
CA PHE A 216 4.53 -2.18 17.19
C PHE A 216 4.13 -3.64 17.33
N LEU A 217 3.51 -4.17 16.29
CA LEU A 217 3.14 -5.58 16.28
C LEU A 217 3.31 -6.15 14.86
N ARG A 218 3.83 -7.38 14.81
CA ARG A 218 4.00 -8.14 13.58
C ARG A 218 3.15 -9.41 13.64
N LYS A 219 2.38 -9.66 12.59
CA LYS A 219 1.58 -10.88 12.47
C LYS A 219 1.86 -11.55 11.13
N PRO A 220 2.36 -12.80 11.11
CA PRO A 220 2.48 -13.58 9.89
C PRO A 220 1.10 -14.02 9.40
N LEU A 221 0.90 -14.00 8.10
CA LEU A 221 -0.26 -14.49 7.36
C LEU A 221 0.23 -15.46 6.29
N THR A 222 -0.44 -16.58 6.13
CA THR A 222 -0.17 -17.55 5.07
C THR A 222 -1.30 -17.56 4.05
N ARG A 223 -1.06 -18.15 2.87
CA ARG A 223 -2.06 -18.32 1.81
C ARG A 223 -2.00 -19.74 1.26
N SER A 224 -3.15 -20.41 1.22
CA SER A 224 -3.26 -21.69 0.54
C SER A 224 -3.13 -21.50 -0.99
N GLU A 225 -2.75 -22.56 -1.70
CA GLU A 225 -2.71 -22.54 -3.17
C GLU A 225 -4.09 -22.20 -3.75
N GLU A 226 -5.16 -22.77 -3.17
CA GLU A 226 -6.54 -22.48 -3.59
C GLU A 226 -6.87 -20.97 -3.46
N LEU A 227 -6.41 -20.30 -2.40
CA LEU A 227 -6.63 -18.86 -2.23
C LEU A 227 -5.84 -18.05 -3.26
N LYS A 228 -4.62 -18.48 -3.62
CA LYS A 228 -3.81 -17.87 -4.69
C LYS A 228 -4.44 -18.06 -6.07
N ASP A 229 -4.99 -19.25 -6.37
CA ASP A 229 -5.69 -19.50 -7.64
C ASP A 229 -6.98 -18.70 -7.74
N ARG A 230 -7.73 -18.62 -6.65
CA ARG A 230 -8.92 -17.78 -6.57
C ARG A 230 -8.58 -16.27 -6.74
N PHE A 231 -7.44 -15.82 -6.24
CA PHE A 231 -6.94 -14.47 -6.49
C PHE A 231 -6.68 -14.24 -7.99
N ARG A 232 -5.97 -15.16 -8.67
CA ARG A 232 -5.71 -15.06 -10.11
C ARG A 232 -6.99 -15.01 -10.92
N TYR A 233 -7.96 -15.87 -10.60
CA TYR A 233 -9.27 -15.84 -11.23
C TYR A 233 -10.01 -14.52 -11.01
N ASN A 234 -10.06 -14.05 -9.77
CA ASN A 234 -10.76 -12.81 -9.40
C ASN A 234 -10.15 -11.58 -10.10
N VAL A 235 -8.82 -11.49 -10.18
CA VAL A 235 -8.16 -10.39 -10.89
C VAL A 235 -8.59 -10.35 -12.36
N GLN A 236 -8.56 -11.50 -13.04
CA GLN A 236 -9.00 -11.58 -14.45
C GLN A 236 -10.48 -11.23 -14.63
N ALA A 237 -11.35 -11.71 -13.73
CA ALA A 237 -12.78 -11.41 -13.78
C ALA A 237 -13.04 -9.91 -13.59
N ILE A 238 -12.38 -9.27 -12.60
CA ILE A 238 -12.56 -7.84 -12.33
C ILE A 238 -12.01 -6.99 -13.49
N VAL A 239 -10.88 -7.38 -14.08
CA VAL A 239 -10.34 -6.68 -15.25
C VAL A 239 -11.29 -6.75 -16.45
N ARG A 240 -11.96 -7.90 -16.68
CA ARG A 240 -13.02 -7.99 -17.70
C ARG A 240 -14.17 -7.01 -17.42
N ASP A 241 -14.62 -6.94 -16.16
CA ASP A 241 -15.68 -6.02 -15.77
C ASP A 241 -15.26 -4.54 -15.96
N ILE A 242 -14.00 -4.22 -15.62
CA ILE A 242 -13.44 -2.88 -15.85
C ILE A 242 -13.45 -2.53 -17.33
N LYS A 243 -12.93 -3.41 -18.18
CA LYS A 243 -12.91 -3.21 -19.62
C LYS A 243 -14.30 -3.02 -20.19
N TRP A 244 -15.26 -3.84 -19.75
CA TRP A 244 -16.65 -3.70 -20.16
C TRP A 244 -17.21 -2.32 -19.79
N CYS A 245 -16.98 -1.84 -18.57
CA CYS A 245 -17.39 -0.50 -18.15
C CYS A 245 -16.71 0.61 -18.96
N GLU A 246 -15.45 0.45 -19.30
CA GLU A 246 -14.69 1.42 -20.12
C GLU A 246 -15.21 1.46 -21.58
N GLU A 247 -15.55 0.29 -22.16
CA GLU A 247 -16.10 0.19 -23.51
C GLU A 247 -17.51 0.79 -23.66
N HIS A 248 -18.33 0.68 -22.59
CA HIS A 248 -19.72 1.14 -22.60
C HIS A 248 -19.93 2.50 -21.92
N ASP A 249 -18.88 3.07 -21.33
CA ASP A 249 -18.92 4.29 -20.50
C ASP A 249 -19.97 4.21 -19.36
N GLU A 250 -20.09 3.02 -18.74
CA GLU A 250 -21.07 2.73 -17.69
C GLU A 250 -20.39 2.49 -16.34
N TYR A 251 -20.53 3.44 -15.41
CA TYR A 251 -19.92 3.37 -14.08
C TYR A 251 -20.94 3.60 -12.98
N GLN A 252 -21.46 2.53 -12.43
CA GLN A 252 -22.46 2.56 -11.36
C GLN A 252 -21.88 3.08 -10.04
N GLU A 253 -22.68 3.76 -9.27
CA GLU A 253 -22.36 4.14 -7.90
C GLU A 253 -22.43 2.91 -6.98
N ALA A 254 -21.71 2.97 -5.86
CA ALA A 254 -21.80 1.91 -4.87
C ALA A 254 -23.13 1.94 -4.13
N GLU A 255 -23.75 0.78 -3.97
CA GLU A 255 -25.00 0.66 -3.19
C GLU A 255 -24.79 0.87 -1.69
N LYS A 256 -23.59 0.51 -1.19
CA LYS A 256 -23.28 0.57 0.25
C LYS A 256 -22.74 1.95 0.62
N LYS A 257 -23.39 2.58 1.60
CA LYS A 257 -22.99 3.89 2.14
C LYS A 257 -21.54 3.93 2.65
N GLU A 258 -20.98 2.78 3.06
CA GLU A 258 -19.62 2.65 3.53
C GLU A 258 -18.58 2.97 2.43
N ALA A 259 -18.94 2.84 1.16
CA ALA A 259 -18.10 3.27 0.05
C ALA A 259 -18.03 4.82 -0.06
N CYS A 260 -19.07 5.51 0.37
CA CYS A 260 -19.16 6.97 0.34
C CYS A 260 -18.69 7.63 1.63
N PHE A 261 -18.81 6.93 2.77
CA PHE A 261 -18.43 7.42 4.08
C PHE A 261 -17.76 6.30 4.89
N TYR A 262 -16.44 6.42 5.08
CA TYR A 262 -15.63 5.40 5.74
C TYR A 262 -14.66 6.03 6.74
N TYR A 263 -14.57 5.49 7.95
CA TYR A 263 -13.76 6.02 9.04
C TYR A 263 -13.98 7.52 9.31
N ASN A 264 -15.24 7.95 9.39
CA ASN A 264 -15.62 9.35 9.59
C ASN A 264 -15.07 10.31 8.51
N ARG A 265 -14.86 9.81 7.30
CA ARG A 265 -14.42 10.61 6.15
C ARG A 265 -15.30 10.36 4.95
N ASN A 266 -15.64 11.44 4.27
CA ASN A 266 -16.34 11.37 2.99
C ASN A 266 -15.43 10.79 1.90
N CYS A 267 -16.04 10.06 0.96
CA CYS A 267 -15.37 9.75 -0.30
C CYS A 267 -14.87 11.05 -0.94
N PRO A 268 -13.61 11.09 -1.42
CA PRO A 268 -13.05 12.31 -2.00
C PRO A 268 -13.82 12.83 -3.22
N PHE A 269 -14.66 12.01 -3.85
CA PHE A 269 -15.47 12.38 -5.01
C PHE A 269 -16.97 12.59 -4.69
N MET A 270 -17.34 12.64 -3.40
CA MET A 270 -18.75 12.74 -2.98
C MET A 270 -19.44 13.95 -3.60
N GLN A 271 -18.76 15.11 -3.68
CA GLN A 271 -19.36 16.30 -4.28
C GLN A 271 -19.65 16.16 -5.78
N LEU A 272 -18.82 15.41 -6.52
CA LEU A 272 -19.04 15.13 -7.92
C LEU A 272 -20.25 14.18 -8.12
N CYS A 273 -20.46 13.23 -7.20
CA CYS A 273 -21.68 12.40 -7.22
C CYS A 273 -22.94 13.20 -6.87
N GLN A 274 -22.86 14.13 -5.90
CA GLN A 274 -24.01 14.92 -5.44
C GLN A 274 -24.43 16.03 -6.43
N TYR A 275 -23.47 16.70 -7.04
CA TYR A 275 -23.70 17.92 -7.82
C TYR A 275 -23.35 17.77 -9.32
N GLY A 276 -22.99 16.56 -9.74
CA GLY A 276 -22.53 16.29 -11.09
C GLY A 276 -21.09 16.78 -11.35
N GLU A 277 -20.60 16.52 -12.54
CA GLU A 277 -19.25 16.95 -12.99
C GLU A 277 -19.26 18.45 -13.30
N ASN A 278 -19.05 19.23 -12.26
CA ASN A 278 -19.03 20.68 -12.32
C ASN A 278 -17.58 21.18 -12.44
N ASP A 279 -17.26 21.90 -13.51
CA ASP A 279 -15.91 22.43 -13.76
C ASP A 279 -15.38 23.29 -12.62
N ARG A 280 -16.22 24.03 -11.91
CA ARG A 280 -15.80 24.85 -10.75
C ARG A 280 -15.33 23.98 -9.61
N ILE A 281 -16.06 22.88 -9.31
CA ILE A 281 -15.68 21.91 -8.29
C ILE A 281 -14.40 21.21 -8.70
N ILE A 282 -14.29 20.76 -9.96
CA ILE A 282 -13.11 20.08 -10.48
C ILE A 282 -11.89 20.98 -10.35
N LYS A 283 -11.95 22.22 -10.87
CA LYS A 283 -10.84 23.17 -10.80
C LYS A 283 -10.43 23.56 -9.38
N ARG A 284 -11.39 23.64 -8.46
CA ARG A 284 -11.12 23.98 -7.05
C ARG A 284 -10.45 22.84 -6.29
N ASP A 285 -10.98 21.61 -6.39
CA ASP A 285 -10.69 20.52 -5.46
C ASP A 285 -9.78 19.43 -6.03
N TYR A 286 -9.61 19.40 -7.37
CA TYR A 286 -8.86 18.31 -8.03
C TYR A 286 -7.77 18.84 -8.96
N VAL A 287 -6.77 17.97 -9.16
CA VAL A 287 -5.80 18.06 -10.27
C VAL A 287 -6.01 16.87 -11.20
N VAL A 288 -5.68 17.02 -12.48
CA VAL A 288 -5.68 15.91 -13.44
C VAL A 288 -4.28 15.31 -13.45
N GLU A 289 -4.16 14.09 -12.94
CA GLU A 289 -2.89 13.36 -12.83
C GLU A 289 -3.11 11.87 -13.13
N LYS A 290 -2.51 11.40 -14.22
CA LYS A 290 -2.63 9.99 -14.61
C LYS A 290 -1.94 9.09 -13.57
N TRP A 291 -2.62 8.03 -13.18
CA TRP A 291 -2.04 6.98 -12.36
C TRP A 291 -1.25 6.02 -13.25
N ILE A 292 0.02 5.88 -12.97
CA ILE A 292 0.90 4.94 -13.67
C ILE A 292 1.52 4.03 -12.61
N PRO A 293 1.01 2.79 -12.45
CA PRO A 293 1.43 1.88 -11.37
C PRO A 293 2.94 1.64 -11.36
N PHE A 294 3.53 1.47 -12.54
CA PHE A 294 4.95 1.13 -12.69
C PHE A 294 5.88 2.33 -12.51
N GLU A 295 5.51 3.52 -12.98
CA GLU A 295 6.34 4.73 -12.83
C GLU A 295 6.46 5.15 -11.36
N ASN A 296 5.42 4.93 -10.54
CA ASN A 296 5.51 5.15 -9.12
C ASN A 296 6.46 4.18 -8.41
N ALA A 297 6.66 2.98 -8.96
CA ALA A 297 7.68 2.05 -8.51
C ALA A 297 9.10 2.49 -8.93
N MET A 298 9.25 3.18 -10.07
CA MET A 298 10.54 3.60 -10.64
C MET A 298 10.97 5.01 -10.26
N ARG A 299 10.05 5.92 -9.90
CA ARG A 299 10.35 7.34 -9.58
C ARG A 299 11.23 7.58 -8.35
N LYS A 300 11.56 6.53 -7.59
CA LYS A 300 12.43 6.64 -6.39
C LYS A 300 13.91 6.34 -6.67
N GLU A 301 14.31 6.15 -7.92
CA GLU A 301 15.73 5.98 -8.29
C GLU A 301 16.43 7.28 -8.75
N GLY A 302 15.79 8.44 -8.47
CA GLY A 302 16.34 9.78 -8.80
C GLY A 302 16.86 10.52 -7.56
#